data_e7c592d0c57e929294a04fe74cfc076d
#
_entry.id   e7c592d0c57e929294a04fe74cfc076d
#
_cell.length_a   1.000
_cell.length_b   1.000
_cell.length_c   1.000
_cell.angle_alpha   90.00
_cell.angle_beta   90.00
_cell.angle_gamma   90.00
#
_symmetry.space_group_name_H-M   'P 1'
#
loop_
_entity.id
_entity.type
_entity.pdbx_description
1 polymer ?
#
loop_
_entity_poly.entity_id
_entity_poly.type
_entity_poly.pdbx_seq_one_letter_code
_entity_poly.pdbx_strand_id
1 'polypeptide(L)'
;MALDSLLKAVQLDWKETEPCTRKAEIKFPQDAVAEAFNDASKEAAKQAQVPGFRKGKAPISLIKAKYKDYIMEDVAKMLQQAAFSKVTGDESMDIVAFGAMDAKEAPAADKEYAFSLEVEVAPEFKMPEYKGVKVKVGKGETLEKHIENRMKYLKDLYADYVTVEEPAQKGDMLKVTYESDFVLPENAPASLQRAVKSEESWIWLSEPEQIPGVLAALTGAKKDGEYTFKAEFPADWREKDFQGKTVNYKVKVLEAQRRVAVEDDAKLAEKLGMENVEKMNEEIRKTAERELEQIRKEEIKSKVAETVVGMVEDFPLPKGILASTSQREFSRIAERLVRSEADIEAFKKDKDKHVEEAKAEAGKYLKKFFILRKIARTEKITVEDTEVDTQIRNMSAYLGYKEKDVRKMLSDNGGYGEIQADILMGKVIDFIASQAKA
;
A
#
# COMPACT_ATOMS: atom_id res chain seq x y z
N MET A 1 10.16 20.80 34.65
CA MET A 1 11.41 21.41 35.19
C MET A 1 12.61 20.51 34.93
N ALA A 2 12.58 19.21 35.24
CA ALA A 2 13.74 18.32 35.00
C ALA A 2 14.15 18.22 33.50
N LEU A 3 13.24 18.16 32.58
CA LEU A 3 13.57 18.06 31.14
C LEU A 3 14.23 19.31 30.59
N ASP A 4 13.77 20.50 31.02
CA ASP A 4 14.33 21.79 30.55
C ASP A 4 15.75 22.03 31.07
N SER A 5 16.06 21.59 32.31
CA SER A 5 17.43 21.67 32.86
C SER A 5 18.35 20.69 32.13
N LEU A 6 17.90 19.48 31.83
CA LEU A 6 18.64 18.50 31.05
C LEU A 6 18.91 18.94 29.62
N LEU A 7 17.92 19.57 28.95
CA LEU A 7 18.08 20.13 27.60
C LEU A 7 19.16 21.24 27.54
N LYS A 8 19.31 21.99 28.62
CA LYS A 8 20.39 23.04 28.72
C LYS A 8 21.74 22.44 29.03
N ALA A 9 21.79 21.36 29.79
CA ALA A 9 23.02 20.72 30.25
C ALA A 9 23.64 19.77 29.24
N VAL A 10 22.81 19.19 28.33
CA VAL A 10 23.28 18.23 27.33
C VAL A 10 24.25 18.87 26.34
N GLN A 11 25.43 18.27 26.20
CA GLN A 11 26.42 18.58 25.20
C GLN A 11 26.26 17.64 24.02
N LEU A 12 26.28 18.18 22.82
CA LEU A 12 26.05 17.47 21.56
C LEU A 12 27.15 17.83 20.56
N ASP A 13 27.91 16.80 20.13
CA ASP A 13 28.91 16.91 19.09
C ASP A 13 28.54 15.99 17.91
N TRP A 14 28.69 16.50 16.70
CA TRP A 14 28.38 15.77 15.49
C TRP A 14 29.65 15.25 14.80
N LYS A 15 29.65 13.96 14.43
CA LYS A 15 30.69 13.36 13.61
C LYS A 15 30.09 12.77 12.34
N GLU A 16 30.65 13.12 11.20
CA GLU A 16 30.33 12.45 9.94
C GLU A 16 31.03 11.09 9.88
N THR A 17 30.26 10.04 9.64
CA THR A 17 30.80 8.67 9.58
C THR A 17 30.75 8.14 8.14
N GLU A 18 29.63 8.34 7.46
CA GLU A 18 29.39 7.90 6.08
C GLU A 18 28.50 8.91 5.37
N PRO A 19 28.37 8.86 4.04
CA PRO A 19 27.37 9.64 3.33
C PRO A 19 25.97 9.39 3.92
N CYS A 20 25.26 10.46 4.21
CA CYS A 20 23.92 10.45 4.84
C CYS A 20 23.88 9.84 6.26
N THR A 21 25.00 9.61 6.91
CA THR A 21 25.05 9.12 8.31
C THR A 21 25.87 10.06 9.18
N ARG A 22 25.31 10.42 10.31
CA ARG A 22 25.97 11.24 11.34
C ARG A 22 25.90 10.53 12.67
N LYS A 23 26.94 10.68 13.48
CA LYS A 23 27.00 10.18 14.83
C LYS A 23 26.94 11.35 15.81
N ALA A 24 25.87 11.41 16.58
CA ALA A 24 25.74 12.35 17.68
C ALA A 24 26.46 11.81 18.90
N GLU A 25 27.53 12.46 19.35
CA GLU A 25 28.17 12.19 20.65
C GLU A 25 27.49 13.06 21.70
N ILE A 26 26.86 12.41 22.66
CA ILE A 26 25.98 13.03 23.64
C ILE A 26 26.63 12.86 25.01
N LYS A 27 26.76 13.97 25.74
CA LYS A 27 27.34 13.97 27.12
C LYS A 27 26.47 14.78 28.05
N PHE A 28 26.23 14.22 29.22
CA PHE A 28 25.61 14.90 30.35
C PHE A 28 26.66 15.05 31.47
N PRO A 29 26.91 16.27 31.96
CA PRO A 29 27.83 16.48 33.06
C PRO A 29 27.30 15.84 34.35
N GLN A 30 28.20 15.52 35.29
CA GLN A 30 27.89 14.81 36.52
C GLN A 30 26.79 15.48 37.36
N ASP A 31 26.78 16.79 37.45
CA ASP A 31 25.76 17.57 38.18
C ASP A 31 24.36 17.37 37.63
N ALA A 32 24.19 17.39 36.29
CA ALA A 32 22.93 17.11 35.62
C ALA A 32 22.44 15.66 35.83
N VAL A 33 23.36 14.70 35.79
CA VAL A 33 23.06 13.28 36.09
C VAL A 33 22.65 13.12 37.54
N ALA A 34 23.34 13.74 38.47
CA ALA A 34 23.00 13.71 39.90
C ALA A 34 21.64 14.35 40.20
N GLU A 35 21.29 15.45 39.50
CA GLU A 35 19.96 16.08 39.60
C GLU A 35 18.89 15.13 39.10
N ALA A 36 19.07 14.48 37.95
CA ALA A 36 18.16 13.50 37.40
C ALA A 36 17.90 12.32 38.37
N PHE A 37 18.95 11.79 39.00
CA PHE A 37 18.82 10.76 40.03
C PHE A 37 18.04 11.24 41.27
N ASN A 38 18.24 12.49 41.68
CA ASN A 38 17.47 13.05 42.78
C ASN A 38 15.98 13.22 42.44
N ASP A 39 15.66 13.68 41.23
CA ASP A 39 14.28 13.87 40.79
C ASP A 39 13.58 12.53 40.58
N ALA A 40 14.20 11.55 39.93
CA ALA A 40 13.66 10.20 39.78
C ALA A 40 13.46 9.52 41.17
N SER A 41 14.40 9.75 42.13
CA SER A 41 14.25 9.22 43.50
C SER A 41 13.07 9.85 44.25
N LYS A 42 12.83 11.15 44.06
CA LYS A 42 11.64 11.84 44.65
C LYS A 42 10.35 11.33 44.05
N GLU A 43 10.33 11.08 42.72
CA GLU A 43 9.15 10.56 42.04
C GLU A 43 8.87 9.12 42.45
N ALA A 44 9.90 8.26 42.47
CA ALA A 44 9.79 6.90 42.98
C ALA A 44 9.30 6.87 44.45
N ALA A 45 9.72 7.80 45.30
CA ALA A 45 9.29 7.89 46.68
C ALA A 45 7.78 8.14 46.82
N LYS A 46 7.17 8.91 45.91
CA LYS A 46 5.70 9.18 45.95
C LYS A 46 4.87 7.93 45.65
N GLN A 47 5.39 7.01 44.85
CA GLN A 47 4.66 5.82 44.41
C GLN A 47 5.04 4.56 45.20
N ALA A 48 6.23 4.52 45.78
CA ALA A 48 6.78 3.36 46.44
C ALA A 48 5.97 2.93 47.69
N GLN A 49 5.77 1.62 47.83
CA GLN A 49 5.25 0.98 49.02
C GLN A 49 6.41 0.31 49.77
N VAL A 50 6.78 0.85 50.93
CA VAL A 50 7.84 0.31 51.75
C VAL A 50 7.23 -0.18 53.08
N PRO A 51 7.44 -1.46 53.46
CA PRO A 51 6.95 -1.96 54.74
C PRO A 51 7.40 -1.06 55.90
N GLY A 52 6.49 -0.74 56.80
CA GLY A 52 6.72 0.15 57.93
C GLY A 52 6.57 1.64 57.68
N PHE A 53 6.30 2.04 56.43
CA PHE A 53 6.06 3.46 56.08
C PHE A 53 4.74 3.64 55.32
N ARG A 54 4.06 4.77 55.59
CA ARG A 54 2.92 5.18 54.77
C ARG A 54 3.41 5.55 53.37
N LYS A 55 2.63 5.22 52.33
CA LYS A 55 2.93 5.56 50.93
C LYS A 55 3.38 7.02 50.78
N GLY A 56 4.53 7.25 50.18
CA GLY A 56 5.13 8.57 49.97
C GLY A 56 5.85 9.17 51.16
N LYS A 57 6.03 8.43 52.29
CA LYS A 57 6.69 8.92 53.54
C LYS A 57 7.95 8.14 53.90
N ALA A 58 8.42 7.21 53.08
CA ALA A 58 9.68 6.52 53.32
C ALA A 58 10.87 7.47 53.05
N PRO A 59 11.97 7.37 53.83
CA PRO A 59 13.19 8.16 53.59
C PRO A 59 13.76 7.91 52.19
N ILE A 60 14.23 8.97 51.53
CA ILE A 60 14.76 8.88 50.16
C ILE A 60 15.98 7.94 50.08
N SER A 61 16.80 7.87 51.11
CA SER A 61 17.94 6.93 51.21
C SER A 61 17.49 5.46 51.11
N LEU A 62 16.38 5.12 51.73
CA LEU A 62 15.83 3.77 51.70
C LEU A 62 15.20 3.47 50.30
N ILE A 63 14.59 4.47 49.71
CA ILE A 63 14.06 4.36 48.33
C ILE A 63 15.20 4.14 47.33
N LYS A 64 16.27 4.94 47.40
CA LYS A 64 17.45 4.79 46.55
C LYS A 64 18.09 3.41 46.68
N ALA A 65 18.13 2.84 47.90
CA ALA A 65 18.66 1.50 48.09
C ALA A 65 17.77 0.39 47.58
N LYS A 66 16.46 0.49 47.85
CA LYS A 66 15.48 -0.58 47.51
C LYS A 66 15.07 -0.59 46.05
N TYR A 67 15.01 0.56 45.41
CA TYR A 67 14.54 0.75 44.02
C TYR A 67 15.66 1.24 43.11
N LYS A 68 16.91 0.86 43.38
CA LYS A 68 18.10 1.32 42.66
C LYS A 68 17.97 1.11 41.14
N ASP A 69 17.61 -0.10 40.71
CA ASP A 69 17.56 -0.46 39.31
C ASP A 69 16.42 0.28 38.58
N TYR A 70 15.25 0.38 39.22
CA TYR A 70 14.12 1.16 38.67
C TYR A 70 14.49 2.63 38.52
N ILE A 71 15.12 3.25 39.50
CA ILE A 71 15.56 4.66 39.45
C ILE A 71 16.58 4.84 38.32
N MET A 72 17.52 3.91 38.18
CA MET A 72 18.56 3.95 37.16
C MET A 72 17.93 3.87 35.74
N GLU A 73 16.96 2.97 35.52
CA GLU A 73 16.24 2.88 34.26
C GLU A 73 15.45 4.15 33.94
N ASP A 74 14.79 4.72 34.96
CA ASP A 74 14.01 5.96 34.81
C ASP A 74 14.92 7.14 34.47
N VAL A 75 16.06 7.26 35.12
CA VAL A 75 17.10 8.26 34.81
C VAL A 75 17.62 8.07 33.38
N ALA A 76 17.94 6.83 32.98
CA ALA A 76 18.39 6.56 31.61
C ALA A 76 17.35 7.04 30.57
N LYS A 77 16.07 6.76 30.79
CA LYS A 77 14.97 7.23 29.92
C LYS A 77 14.87 8.76 29.86
N MET A 78 15.00 9.43 31.03
CA MET A 78 14.98 10.90 31.10
C MET A 78 16.14 11.54 30.32
N LEU A 79 17.36 11.03 30.50
CA LEU A 79 18.52 11.50 29.76
C LEU A 79 18.44 11.24 28.28
N GLN A 80 17.97 10.05 27.86
CA GLN A 80 17.72 9.71 26.48
C GLN A 80 16.69 10.63 25.87
N GLN A 81 15.56 10.87 26.55
CA GLN A 81 14.51 11.77 26.06
C GLN A 81 15.02 13.20 25.85
N ALA A 82 15.83 13.73 26.80
CA ALA A 82 16.44 15.03 26.65
C ALA A 82 17.40 15.08 25.46
N ALA A 83 18.21 14.04 25.27
CA ALA A 83 19.13 13.90 24.15
C ALA A 83 18.37 13.86 22.80
N PHE A 84 17.33 13.01 22.70
CA PHE A 84 16.50 12.95 21.51
C PHE A 84 15.86 14.30 21.18
N SER A 85 15.32 15.00 22.19
CA SER A 85 14.75 16.33 22.00
C SER A 85 15.79 17.35 21.53
N LYS A 86 17.03 17.24 22.01
CA LYS A 86 18.14 18.11 21.57
C LYS A 86 18.56 17.82 20.14
N VAL A 87 18.69 16.53 19.80
CA VAL A 87 19.06 16.06 18.45
C VAL A 87 17.98 16.45 17.43
N THR A 88 16.71 16.22 17.74
CA THR A 88 15.58 16.56 16.83
C THR A 88 15.36 18.08 16.70
N GLY A 89 15.76 18.86 17.70
CA GLY A 89 15.68 20.32 17.70
C GLY A 89 16.83 21.01 16.97
N ASP A 90 17.82 20.27 16.47
CA ASP A 90 18.93 20.83 15.71
C ASP A 90 18.51 21.05 14.24
N GLU A 91 18.09 22.28 13.93
CA GLU A 91 17.64 22.68 12.60
C GLU A 91 18.74 22.62 11.53
N SER A 92 20.02 22.50 11.93
CA SER A 92 21.14 22.35 10.99
C SER A 92 21.17 20.98 10.33
N MET A 93 20.50 19.99 10.94
CA MET A 93 20.44 18.61 10.48
C MET A 93 19.04 18.25 9.96
N ASP A 94 18.98 17.77 8.73
CA ASP A 94 17.74 17.21 8.18
C ASP A 94 17.64 15.72 8.47
N ILE A 95 17.36 15.37 9.75
CA ILE A 95 17.29 13.99 10.21
C ILE A 95 16.07 13.31 9.60
N VAL A 96 16.28 12.12 9.04
CA VAL A 96 15.27 11.32 8.37
C VAL A 96 15.03 9.97 9.01
N ALA A 97 16.02 9.46 9.77
CA ALA A 97 15.87 8.26 10.58
C ALA A 97 16.86 8.26 11.75
N PHE A 98 16.56 7.44 12.74
CA PHE A 98 17.42 7.15 13.87
C PHE A 98 17.97 5.74 13.71
N GLY A 99 19.28 5.60 13.93
CA GLY A 99 19.99 4.34 13.92
C GLY A 99 20.24 3.80 15.34
N ALA A 100 21.35 3.12 15.50
CA ALA A 100 21.72 2.51 16.78
C ALA A 100 22.11 3.55 17.84
N MET A 101 21.69 3.29 19.07
CA MET A 101 22.18 3.99 20.25
C MET A 101 23.19 3.08 20.97
N ASP A 102 24.40 3.60 21.23
CA ASP A 102 25.45 2.88 21.90
C ASP A 102 25.83 3.62 23.20
N ALA A 103 25.45 3.02 24.33
CA ALA A 103 25.79 3.46 25.67
C ALA A 103 26.71 2.43 26.30
N LYS A 104 27.95 2.78 26.54
CA LYS A 104 28.96 1.86 27.10
C LYS A 104 28.70 1.49 28.56
N GLU A 105 28.13 2.40 29.33
CA GLU A 105 27.86 2.23 30.78
C GLU A 105 26.44 2.72 31.08
N ALA A 106 25.86 2.20 32.16
CA ALA A 106 24.62 2.75 32.71
C ALA A 106 24.88 4.08 33.44
N PRO A 107 23.89 5.00 33.55
CA PRO A 107 24.08 6.25 34.26
C PRO A 107 24.33 6.03 35.74
N ALA A 108 25.26 6.82 36.33
CA ALA A 108 25.58 6.81 37.75
C ALA A 108 25.62 8.25 38.29
N ALA A 109 25.11 8.46 39.51
CA ALA A 109 24.93 9.79 40.08
C ALA A 109 26.26 10.54 40.38
N ASP A 110 27.36 9.82 40.43
CA ASP A 110 28.69 10.32 40.74
C ASP A 110 29.59 10.50 39.51
N LYS A 111 29.06 10.28 38.32
CA LYS A 111 29.80 10.35 37.05
C LYS A 111 29.04 11.11 35.98
N GLU A 112 29.79 11.60 35.00
CA GLU A 112 29.18 12.01 33.72
C GLU A 112 28.57 10.81 33.02
N TYR A 113 27.54 11.05 32.19
CA TYR A 113 26.93 10.01 31.35
C TYR A 113 27.09 10.37 29.90
N ALA A 114 27.67 9.46 29.12
CA ALA A 114 27.89 9.66 27.71
C ALA A 114 27.42 8.45 26.91
N PHE A 115 26.81 8.72 25.77
CA PHE A 115 26.42 7.73 24.78
C PHE A 115 26.44 8.34 23.38
N SER A 116 26.35 7.51 22.37
CA SER A 116 26.25 7.98 21.00
C SER A 116 24.96 7.49 20.37
N LEU A 117 24.42 8.33 19.48
CA LEU A 117 23.24 8.03 18.67
C LEU A 117 23.60 8.19 17.20
N GLU A 118 23.40 7.16 16.42
CA GLU A 118 23.52 7.23 14.98
C GLU A 118 22.23 7.80 14.38
N VAL A 119 22.36 8.73 13.45
CA VAL A 119 21.21 9.31 12.74
C VAL A 119 21.47 9.29 11.25
N GLU A 120 20.43 9.07 10.49
CA GLU A 120 20.46 9.24 9.05
C GLU A 120 19.90 10.61 8.68
N VAL A 121 20.62 11.32 7.80
CA VAL A 121 20.26 12.64 7.32
C VAL A 121 19.89 12.60 5.85
N ALA A 122 19.07 13.54 5.42
CA ALA A 122 18.72 13.68 4.02
C ALA A 122 19.96 13.87 3.14
N PRO A 123 19.98 13.27 1.94
CA PRO A 123 21.10 13.41 1.02
C PRO A 123 21.26 14.85 0.51
N GLU A 124 22.50 15.23 0.25
CA GLU A 124 22.82 16.50 -0.39
C GLU A 124 22.92 16.32 -1.90
N PHE A 125 22.22 17.17 -2.65
CA PHE A 125 22.27 17.23 -4.09
C PHE A 125 21.94 18.64 -4.59
N LYS A 126 22.30 18.94 -5.81
CA LYS A 126 21.97 20.21 -6.46
C LYS A 126 20.48 20.25 -6.82
N MET A 127 19.78 21.31 -6.39
CA MET A 127 18.37 21.47 -6.70
C MET A 127 18.15 21.62 -8.22
N PRO A 128 17.23 20.85 -8.83
CA PRO A 128 16.92 21.00 -10.26
C PRO A 128 16.10 22.27 -10.53
N GLU A 129 16.10 22.74 -11.77
CA GLU A 129 15.18 23.80 -12.22
C GLU A 129 13.80 23.21 -12.49
N TYR A 130 12.99 23.10 -11.44
CA TYR A 130 11.66 22.51 -11.52
C TYR A 130 10.55 23.48 -11.93
N LYS A 131 10.76 24.81 -11.81
CA LYS A 131 9.75 25.83 -12.20
C LYS A 131 9.71 26.02 -13.72
N GLY A 132 8.52 25.91 -14.28
CA GLY A 132 8.33 26.07 -15.73
C GLY A 132 8.96 24.96 -16.57
N VAL A 133 9.14 23.77 -15.99
CA VAL A 133 9.68 22.60 -16.68
C VAL A 133 8.86 22.30 -17.94
N LYS A 134 9.56 22.01 -19.05
CA LYS A 134 8.92 21.64 -20.32
C LYS A 134 8.76 20.13 -20.38
N VAL A 135 7.54 19.66 -20.56
CA VAL A 135 7.25 18.23 -20.72
C VAL A 135 6.61 17.97 -22.08
N LYS A 136 6.97 16.87 -22.69
CA LYS A 136 6.32 16.40 -23.90
C LYS A 136 5.26 15.39 -23.53
N VAL A 137 4.01 15.75 -23.71
CA VAL A 137 2.86 14.88 -23.56
C VAL A 137 2.53 14.29 -24.93
N GLY A 138 2.21 13.02 -24.98
CA GLY A 138 1.81 12.36 -26.23
C GLY A 138 0.54 12.97 -26.83
N LYS A 139 0.33 12.69 -28.12
CA LYS A 139 -0.95 13.06 -28.76
C LYS A 139 -2.08 12.15 -28.29
N GLY A 140 -2.37 11.97 -27.10
CA GLY A 140 -3.42 11.13 -26.55
C GLY A 140 -4.57 10.69 -27.50
N GLU A 141 -5.53 10.00 -27.01
CA GLU A 141 -6.74 9.65 -27.75
C GLU A 141 -7.55 10.92 -28.09
N THR A 142 -8.13 11.01 -29.26
CA THR A 142 -9.01 12.13 -29.61
C THR A 142 -10.36 11.99 -28.89
N LEU A 143 -11.04 13.11 -28.66
CA LEU A 143 -12.34 13.12 -27.99
C LEU A 143 -13.36 12.24 -28.74
N GLU A 144 -13.37 12.35 -30.07
CA GLU A 144 -14.29 11.58 -30.92
C GLU A 144 -14.07 10.07 -30.74
N LYS A 145 -12.81 9.63 -30.76
CA LYS A 145 -12.48 8.22 -30.59
C LYS A 145 -12.79 7.73 -29.19
N HIS A 146 -12.56 8.56 -28.17
CA HIS A 146 -12.91 8.23 -26.78
C HIS A 146 -14.43 8.07 -26.61
N ILE A 147 -15.23 8.96 -27.22
CA ILE A 147 -16.70 8.86 -27.26
C ILE A 147 -17.12 7.57 -27.96
N GLU A 148 -16.53 7.26 -29.13
CA GLU A 148 -16.84 6.03 -29.88
C GLU A 148 -16.56 4.77 -29.02
N ASN A 149 -15.41 4.70 -28.40
CA ASN A 149 -15.03 3.60 -27.51
C ASN A 149 -16.00 3.49 -26.32
N ARG A 150 -16.38 4.61 -25.73
CA ARG A 150 -17.35 4.67 -24.63
C ARG A 150 -18.74 4.21 -25.05
N MET A 151 -19.20 4.67 -26.20
CA MET A 151 -20.47 4.21 -26.77
C MET A 151 -20.47 2.71 -27.02
N LYS A 152 -19.41 2.20 -27.63
CA LYS A 152 -19.25 0.75 -27.85
C LYS A 152 -19.28 -0.02 -26.52
N TYR A 153 -18.54 0.45 -25.53
CA TYR A 153 -18.53 -0.16 -24.20
C TYR A 153 -19.93 -0.17 -23.57
N LEU A 154 -20.68 0.94 -23.65
CA LEU A 154 -22.03 1.02 -23.10
C LEU A 154 -23.01 0.11 -23.84
N LYS A 155 -22.94 0.05 -25.19
CA LYS A 155 -23.73 -0.87 -26.00
C LYS A 155 -23.49 -2.32 -25.64
N ASP A 156 -22.23 -2.67 -25.38
CA ASP A 156 -21.85 -4.00 -24.91
C ASP A 156 -22.30 -4.24 -23.45
N LEU A 157 -22.12 -3.27 -22.56
CA LEU A 157 -22.47 -3.41 -21.14
C LEU A 157 -23.98 -3.65 -20.95
N TYR A 158 -24.80 -2.96 -21.74
CA TYR A 158 -26.26 -3.04 -21.72
C TYR A 158 -26.80 -4.02 -22.75
N ALA A 159 -25.97 -4.92 -23.29
CA ALA A 159 -26.37 -5.95 -24.24
C ALA A 159 -27.56 -6.76 -23.75
N ASP A 160 -28.42 -7.16 -24.68
CA ASP A 160 -29.52 -8.09 -24.41
C ASP A 160 -29.07 -9.53 -24.63
N TYR A 161 -29.69 -10.45 -23.89
CA TYR A 161 -29.56 -11.88 -24.13
C TYR A 161 -30.75 -12.32 -24.95
N VAL A 162 -30.49 -12.78 -26.18
CA VAL A 162 -31.54 -13.20 -27.13
C VAL A 162 -31.41 -14.69 -27.32
N THR A 163 -32.52 -15.41 -27.17
CA THR A 163 -32.58 -16.85 -27.48
C THR A 163 -32.28 -17.06 -28.95
N VAL A 164 -31.34 -17.95 -29.26
CA VAL A 164 -30.93 -18.30 -30.63
C VAL A 164 -31.15 -19.78 -30.91
N GLU A 165 -31.57 -20.08 -32.12
CA GLU A 165 -31.74 -21.46 -32.60
C GLU A 165 -30.51 -21.96 -33.39
N GLU A 166 -29.57 -21.04 -33.66
CA GLU A 166 -28.32 -21.35 -34.31
C GLU A 166 -27.38 -22.13 -33.38
N PRO A 167 -26.39 -22.85 -33.93
CA PRO A 167 -25.38 -23.51 -33.10
C PRO A 167 -24.67 -22.53 -32.15
N ALA A 168 -24.45 -22.95 -30.91
CA ALA A 168 -23.83 -22.14 -29.89
C ALA A 168 -22.42 -21.71 -30.27
N GLN A 169 -22.08 -20.48 -29.95
CA GLN A 169 -20.77 -19.86 -30.21
C GLN A 169 -20.08 -19.47 -28.90
N LYS A 170 -18.77 -19.24 -28.98
CA LYS A 170 -18.02 -18.64 -27.86
C LYS A 170 -18.64 -17.31 -27.47
N GLY A 171 -18.94 -17.09 -26.21
CA GLY A 171 -19.65 -15.91 -25.68
C GLY A 171 -21.13 -16.12 -25.43
N ASP A 172 -21.73 -17.22 -25.95
CA ASP A 172 -23.13 -17.55 -25.70
C ASP A 172 -23.30 -18.12 -24.27
N MET A 173 -24.49 -18.00 -23.74
CA MET A 173 -24.92 -18.56 -22.47
C MET A 173 -25.91 -19.70 -22.74
N LEU A 174 -25.59 -20.90 -22.26
CA LEU A 174 -26.40 -22.09 -22.45
C LEU A 174 -27.16 -22.45 -21.19
N LYS A 175 -28.45 -22.62 -21.28
CA LYS A 175 -29.26 -23.26 -20.26
C LYS A 175 -29.18 -24.76 -20.49
N VAL A 176 -28.73 -25.48 -19.50
CA VAL A 176 -28.40 -26.91 -19.62
C VAL A 176 -28.91 -27.72 -18.44
N THR A 177 -29.15 -28.98 -18.69
CA THR A 177 -29.20 -30.05 -17.68
C THR A 177 -27.91 -30.83 -17.78
N TYR A 178 -27.28 -31.12 -16.68
CA TYR A 178 -26.09 -32.00 -16.71
C TYR A 178 -26.02 -32.94 -15.53
N GLU A 179 -25.34 -34.03 -15.75
CA GLU A 179 -24.93 -35.01 -14.73
C GLU A 179 -23.50 -35.47 -15.00
N SER A 180 -22.80 -35.88 -13.96
CA SER A 180 -21.45 -36.42 -14.06
C SER A 180 -21.33 -37.76 -13.37
N ASP A 181 -20.26 -38.49 -13.68
CA ASP A 181 -19.91 -39.77 -13.03
C ASP A 181 -19.19 -39.59 -11.70
N PHE A 182 -19.08 -38.38 -11.17
CA PHE A 182 -18.44 -38.10 -9.91
C PHE A 182 -19.28 -38.63 -8.73
N VAL A 183 -18.66 -39.47 -7.89
CA VAL A 183 -19.31 -40.05 -6.69
C VAL A 183 -19.27 -39.00 -5.56
N LEU A 184 -20.45 -38.53 -5.15
CA LEU A 184 -20.59 -37.60 -4.04
C LEU A 184 -20.27 -38.23 -2.69
N PRO A 185 -19.53 -37.55 -1.79
CA PRO A 185 -19.41 -37.91 -0.39
C PRO A 185 -20.78 -37.88 0.34
N GLU A 186 -20.95 -38.64 1.43
CA GLU A 186 -22.22 -38.72 2.19
C GLU A 186 -22.74 -37.34 2.67
N ASN A 187 -21.83 -36.40 2.99
CA ASN A 187 -22.16 -35.06 3.46
C ASN A 187 -21.70 -33.97 2.48
N ALA A 188 -21.83 -34.20 1.19
CA ALA A 188 -21.41 -33.28 0.17
C ALA A 188 -22.14 -31.93 0.32
N PRO A 189 -21.43 -30.78 0.32
CA PRO A 189 -22.04 -29.47 0.36
C PRO A 189 -22.91 -29.22 -0.90
N ALA A 190 -23.94 -28.38 -0.77
CA ALA A 190 -24.88 -28.09 -1.88
C ALA A 190 -24.19 -27.52 -3.13
N SER A 191 -23.03 -26.86 -3.01
CA SER A 191 -22.23 -26.41 -4.13
C SER A 191 -21.66 -27.59 -4.94
N LEU A 192 -21.09 -28.59 -4.24
CA LEU A 192 -20.55 -29.79 -4.85
C LEU A 192 -21.66 -30.64 -5.51
N GLN A 193 -22.81 -30.81 -4.83
CA GLN A 193 -23.95 -31.50 -5.41
C GLN A 193 -24.38 -30.85 -6.74
N ARG A 194 -24.49 -29.52 -6.77
CA ARG A 194 -24.81 -28.77 -8.00
C ARG A 194 -23.73 -28.90 -9.07
N ALA A 195 -22.46 -28.96 -8.70
CA ALA A 195 -21.38 -29.15 -9.66
C ALA A 195 -21.39 -30.55 -10.29
N VAL A 196 -21.89 -31.56 -9.58
CA VAL A 196 -22.03 -32.96 -10.07
C VAL A 196 -23.27 -33.14 -10.93
N LYS A 197 -24.40 -32.55 -10.51
CA LYS A 197 -25.67 -32.70 -11.21
C LYS A 197 -26.52 -31.43 -11.06
N SER A 198 -27.11 -30.98 -12.17
CA SER A 198 -28.06 -29.87 -12.15
C SER A 198 -29.14 -30.13 -13.20
N GLU A 199 -30.41 -29.94 -12.81
CA GLU A 199 -31.54 -30.05 -13.74
C GLU A 199 -31.76 -28.77 -14.53
N GLU A 200 -31.25 -27.65 -14.05
CA GLU A 200 -31.34 -26.35 -14.70
C GLU A 200 -30.17 -25.48 -14.26
N SER A 201 -29.23 -25.23 -15.15
CA SER A 201 -28.07 -24.37 -14.90
C SER A 201 -27.72 -23.56 -16.13
N TRP A 202 -27.12 -22.39 -15.89
CA TRP A 202 -26.57 -21.57 -16.96
C TRP A 202 -25.06 -21.77 -17.04
N ILE A 203 -24.57 -22.13 -18.22
CA ILE A 203 -23.14 -22.25 -18.52
C ILE A 203 -22.76 -21.18 -19.53
N TRP A 204 -21.75 -20.41 -19.22
CA TRP A 204 -21.19 -19.39 -20.11
C TRP A 204 -20.08 -20.01 -20.94
N LEU A 205 -20.16 -19.93 -22.25
CA LEU A 205 -19.12 -20.39 -23.17
C LEU A 205 -18.00 -19.34 -23.29
N SER A 206 -17.31 -19.09 -22.18
CA SER A 206 -16.23 -18.10 -22.08
C SER A 206 -15.13 -18.59 -21.13
N GLU A 207 -13.97 -17.93 -21.21
CA GLU A 207 -12.89 -18.13 -20.24
C GLU A 207 -12.99 -17.07 -19.12
N PRO A 208 -12.67 -17.44 -17.85
CA PRO A 208 -12.33 -18.80 -17.40
C PRO A 208 -13.53 -19.74 -17.41
N GLU A 209 -13.31 -20.98 -17.81
CA GLU A 209 -14.37 -21.99 -17.89
C GLU A 209 -14.97 -22.34 -16.52
N GLN A 210 -16.28 -22.52 -16.46
CA GLN A 210 -16.98 -22.99 -15.26
C GLN A 210 -16.72 -24.47 -14.96
N ILE A 211 -16.59 -25.28 -16.02
CA ILE A 211 -16.20 -26.69 -15.98
C ILE A 211 -15.10 -26.84 -17.05
N PRO A 212 -13.92 -27.37 -16.71
CA PRO A 212 -12.84 -27.54 -17.68
C PRO A 212 -13.26 -28.33 -18.93
N GLY A 213 -12.97 -27.81 -20.11
CA GLY A 213 -13.31 -28.43 -21.39
C GLY A 213 -14.73 -28.16 -21.89
N VAL A 214 -15.57 -27.48 -21.12
CA VAL A 214 -16.98 -27.18 -21.50
C VAL A 214 -17.07 -26.28 -22.71
N LEU A 215 -16.16 -25.32 -22.84
CA LEU A 215 -16.14 -24.39 -23.98
C LEU A 215 -15.92 -25.13 -25.29
N ALA A 216 -14.94 -26.02 -25.33
CA ALA A 216 -14.63 -26.81 -26.53
C ALA A 216 -15.77 -27.82 -26.85
N ALA A 217 -16.34 -28.43 -25.80
CA ALA A 217 -17.37 -29.46 -25.96
C ALA A 217 -18.73 -28.91 -26.44
N LEU A 218 -19.10 -27.71 -25.97
CA LEU A 218 -20.41 -27.13 -26.26
C LEU A 218 -20.39 -26.02 -27.33
N THR A 219 -19.21 -25.63 -27.84
CA THR A 219 -19.15 -24.78 -29.03
C THR A 219 -19.72 -25.54 -30.22
N GLY A 220 -20.72 -24.98 -30.90
CA GLY A 220 -21.45 -25.63 -31.96
C GLY A 220 -22.65 -26.50 -31.50
N ALA A 221 -22.89 -26.54 -30.19
CA ALA A 221 -24.04 -27.27 -29.64
C ALA A 221 -25.38 -26.67 -30.09
N LYS A 222 -26.37 -27.52 -30.27
CA LYS A 222 -27.74 -27.15 -30.68
C LYS A 222 -28.72 -27.41 -29.54
N LYS A 223 -29.81 -26.69 -29.54
CA LYS A 223 -30.94 -26.92 -28.64
C LYS A 223 -31.39 -28.37 -28.70
N ASP A 224 -31.75 -28.94 -27.55
CA ASP A 224 -32.13 -30.31 -27.32
C ASP A 224 -31.03 -31.36 -27.61
N GLY A 225 -29.81 -30.93 -27.99
CA GLY A 225 -28.65 -31.79 -28.19
C GLY A 225 -28.10 -32.32 -26.90
N GLU A 226 -27.64 -33.59 -26.92
CA GLU A 226 -26.93 -34.22 -25.82
C GLU A 226 -25.43 -34.33 -26.16
N TYR A 227 -24.59 -33.90 -25.25
CA TYR A 227 -23.13 -33.83 -25.41
C TYR A 227 -22.46 -34.49 -24.23
N THR A 228 -21.37 -35.18 -24.50
CA THR A 228 -20.53 -35.77 -23.44
C THR A 228 -19.11 -35.27 -23.59
N PHE A 229 -18.48 -34.93 -22.48
CA PHE A 229 -17.09 -34.53 -22.49
C PHE A 229 -16.39 -34.90 -21.19
N LYS A 230 -15.09 -34.92 -21.25
CA LYS A 230 -14.21 -35.22 -20.16
C LYS A 230 -13.63 -33.93 -19.59
N ALA A 231 -13.93 -33.62 -18.33
CA ALA A 231 -13.39 -32.48 -17.62
C ALA A 231 -12.13 -32.91 -16.84
N GLU A 232 -10.98 -32.31 -17.14
CA GLU A 232 -9.73 -32.54 -16.43
C GLU A 232 -9.48 -31.35 -15.50
N PHE A 233 -9.73 -31.58 -14.21
CA PHE A 233 -9.61 -30.51 -13.22
C PHE A 233 -8.15 -30.31 -12.80
N PRO A 234 -7.60 -29.09 -12.85
CA PRO A 234 -6.26 -28.79 -12.37
C PRO A 234 -6.09 -29.11 -10.87
N ALA A 235 -4.83 -29.30 -10.42
CA ALA A 235 -4.52 -29.58 -9.03
C ALA A 235 -4.85 -28.41 -8.09
N ASP A 236 -4.97 -27.20 -8.59
CA ASP A 236 -5.31 -25.97 -7.89
C ASP A 236 -6.77 -25.53 -8.11
N TRP A 237 -7.64 -26.43 -8.57
CA TRP A 237 -9.05 -26.11 -8.80
C TRP A 237 -9.73 -25.63 -7.51
N ARG A 238 -10.66 -24.68 -7.63
CA ARG A 238 -11.34 -24.04 -6.49
C ARG A 238 -12.06 -25.02 -5.55
N GLU A 239 -12.70 -26.09 -6.09
CA GLU A 239 -13.31 -27.14 -5.31
C GLU A 239 -12.31 -28.27 -5.07
N LYS A 240 -11.88 -28.46 -3.81
CA LYS A 240 -10.87 -29.46 -3.42
C LYS A 240 -11.22 -30.89 -3.83
N ASP A 241 -12.51 -31.22 -3.84
CA ASP A 241 -12.99 -32.54 -4.20
C ASP A 241 -12.74 -32.91 -5.67
N PHE A 242 -12.58 -31.91 -6.54
CA PHE A 242 -12.27 -32.12 -7.95
C PHE A 242 -10.77 -32.00 -8.29
N GLN A 243 -9.96 -31.49 -7.41
CA GLN A 243 -8.53 -31.25 -7.69
C GLN A 243 -7.81 -32.48 -8.23
N GLY A 244 -7.16 -32.32 -9.40
CA GLY A 244 -6.40 -33.37 -10.06
C GLY A 244 -7.24 -34.57 -10.56
N LYS A 245 -8.58 -34.46 -10.54
CA LYS A 245 -9.48 -35.51 -10.99
C LYS A 245 -9.96 -35.29 -12.42
N THR A 246 -10.32 -36.36 -13.03
CA THR A 246 -10.97 -36.42 -14.32
C THR A 246 -12.41 -36.90 -14.14
N VAL A 247 -13.37 -36.18 -14.67
CA VAL A 247 -14.80 -36.42 -14.51
C VAL A 247 -15.50 -36.34 -15.87
N ASN A 248 -16.36 -37.32 -16.18
CA ASN A 248 -17.13 -37.31 -17.39
C ASN A 248 -18.49 -36.62 -17.15
N TYR A 249 -18.82 -35.65 -17.97
CA TYR A 249 -20.10 -34.94 -17.93
C TYR A 249 -20.97 -35.35 -19.11
N LYS A 250 -22.26 -35.54 -18.84
CA LYS A 250 -23.31 -35.64 -19.84
C LYS A 250 -24.17 -34.37 -19.72
N VAL A 251 -24.26 -33.60 -20.78
CA VAL A 251 -24.95 -32.31 -20.82
C VAL A 251 -26.01 -32.31 -21.89
N LYS A 252 -27.22 -31.88 -21.56
CA LYS A 252 -28.29 -31.61 -22.51
C LYS A 252 -28.52 -30.10 -22.56
N VAL A 253 -28.49 -29.54 -23.76
CA VAL A 253 -28.74 -28.11 -23.98
C VAL A 253 -30.26 -27.88 -24.12
N LEU A 254 -30.80 -27.03 -23.25
CA LEU A 254 -32.23 -26.67 -23.26
C LEU A 254 -32.48 -25.40 -24.08
N GLU A 255 -31.57 -24.43 -23.96
CA GLU A 255 -31.69 -23.12 -24.60
C GLU A 255 -30.30 -22.51 -24.81
N ALA A 256 -30.14 -21.77 -25.89
CA ALA A 256 -28.92 -20.96 -26.08
C ALA A 256 -29.33 -19.49 -26.16
N GLN A 257 -28.64 -18.65 -25.41
CA GLN A 257 -28.81 -17.21 -25.43
C GLN A 257 -27.52 -16.54 -25.89
N ARG A 258 -27.63 -15.67 -26.87
CA ARG A 258 -26.54 -14.87 -27.41
C ARG A 258 -26.60 -13.47 -26.86
N ARG A 259 -25.46 -12.98 -26.40
CA ARG A 259 -25.30 -11.59 -25.98
C ARG A 259 -25.23 -10.71 -27.24
N VAL A 260 -26.23 -9.87 -27.44
CA VAL A 260 -26.30 -8.96 -28.58
C VAL A 260 -26.19 -7.52 -28.06
N ALA A 261 -25.15 -6.81 -28.48
CA ALA A 261 -24.97 -5.39 -28.12
C ALA A 261 -26.20 -4.58 -28.58
N VAL A 262 -26.51 -3.55 -27.78
CA VAL A 262 -27.61 -2.63 -28.16
C VAL A 262 -27.17 -1.80 -29.38
N GLU A 263 -27.69 -2.07 -30.55
CA GLU A 263 -27.36 -1.29 -31.77
C GLU A 263 -28.07 0.05 -31.81
N ASP A 264 -29.34 0.07 -31.38
CA ASP A 264 -30.19 1.26 -31.39
C ASP A 264 -29.89 2.20 -30.24
N ASP A 265 -29.48 3.42 -30.58
CA ASP A 265 -29.13 4.47 -29.59
C ASP A 265 -30.36 4.92 -28.77
N ALA A 266 -31.58 4.85 -29.32
CA ALA A 266 -32.80 5.17 -28.56
C ALA A 266 -33.04 4.13 -27.45
N LYS A 267 -32.86 2.85 -27.77
CA LYS A 267 -32.96 1.76 -26.81
C LYS A 267 -31.84 1.84 -25.74
N LEU A 268 -30.64 2.25 -26.16
CA LEU A 268 -29.54 2.49 -25.20
C LEU A 268 -29.87 3.64 -24.24
N ALA A 269 -30.41 4.75 -24.77
CA ALA A 269 -30.82 5.88 -23.95
C ALA A 269 -31.88 5.49 -22.90
N GLU A 270 -32.88 4.68 -23.30
CA GLU A 270 -33.90 4.14 -22.40
C GLU A 270 -33.27 3.29 -21.30
N LYS A 271 -32.37 2.36 -21.65
CA LYS A 271 -31.67 1.49 -20.68
C LYS A 271 -30.77 2.28 -19.72
N LEU A 272 -30.24 3.40 -20.16
CA LEU A 272 -29.45 4.33 -19.32
C LEU A 272 -30.33 5.27 -18.49
N GLY A 273 -31.66 5.21 -18.63
CA GLY A 273 -32.61 6.12 -17.96
C GLY A 273 -32.53 7.55 -18.45
N MET A 274 -32.07 7.77 -19.70
CA MET A 274 -31.97 9.09 -20.32
C MET A 274 -33.27 9.46 -21.02
N GLU A 275 -33.58 10.75 -21.04
CA GLU A 275 -34.81 11.26 -21.64
C GLU A 275 -34.88 11.00 -23.18
N ASN A 276 -33.76 11.14 -23.86
CA ASN A 276 -33.61 10.91 -25.28
C ASN A 276 -32.14 10.73 -25.68
N VAL A 277 -31.90 10.39 -26.96
CA VAL A 277 -30.54 10.18 -27.50
C VAL A 277 -29.68 11.43 -27.44
N GLU A 278 -30.26 12.62 -27.61
CA GLU A 278 -29.49 13.87 -27.55
C GLU A 278 -28.94 14.11 -26.17
N LYS A 279 -29.74 13.91 -25.11
CA LYS A 279 -29.31 14.00 -23.72
C LYS A 279 -28.27 12.95 -23.38
N MET A 280 -28.43 11.73 -23.83
CA MET A 280 -27.46 10.68 -23.67
C MET A 280 -26.10 11.07 -24.28
N ASN A 281 -26.10 11.53 -25.53
CA ASN A 281 -24.88 11.92 -26.23
C ASN A 281 -24.19 13.12 -25.56
N GLU A 282 -24.97 14.10 -25.07
CA GLU A 282 -24.47 15.24 -24.33
C GLU A 282 -23.74 14.79 -23.04
N GLU A 283 -24.34 13.90 -22.25
CA GLU A 283 -23.74 13.40 -21.01
C GLU A 283 -22.53 12.49 -21.27
N ILE A 284 -22.55 11.65 -22.31
CA ILE A 284 -21.41 10.85 -22.73
C ILE A 284 -20.26 11.77 -23.14
N ARG A 285 -20.53 12.80 -23.93
CA ARG A 285 -19.51 13.78 -24.35
C ARG A 285 -18.89 14.51 -23.14
N LYS A 286 -19.71 15.05 -22.23
CA LYS A 286 -19.24 15.71 -21.00
C LYS A 286 -18.39 14.78 -20.14
N THR A 287 -18.78 13.53 -20.07
CA THR A 287 -18.02 12.53 -19.28
C THR A 287 -16.70 12.23 -19.95
N ALA A 288 -16.70 12.01 -21.28
CA ALA A 288 -15.49 11.77 -22.06
C ALA A 288 -14.50 12.95 -22.00
N GLU A 289 -14.99 14.19 -22.07
CA GLU A 289 -14.16 15.40 -21.92
C GLU A 289 -13.48 15.44 -20.55
N ARG A 290 -14.21 15.15 -19.46
CA ARG A 290 -13.66 15.10 -18.09
C ARG A 290 -12.64 13.97 -17.92
N GLU A 291 -12.93 12.79 -18.47
CA GLU A 291 -12.02 11.64 -18.42
C GLU A 291 -10.70 11.94 -19.15
N LEU A 292 -10.78 12.48 -20.38
CA LEU A 292 -9.60 12.85 -21.14
C LEU A 292 -8.80 13.98 -20.49
N GLU A 293 -9.47 14.98 -19.91
CA GLU A 293 -8.80 16.03 -19.15
C GLU A 293 -8.06 15.44 -17.94
N GLN A 294 -8.68 14.51 -17.23
CA GLN A 294 -8.04 13.85 -16.08
C GLN A 294 -6.84 12.98 -16.52
N ILE A 295 -7.00 12.19 -17.58
CA ILE A 295 -5.91 11.37 -18.15
C ILE A 295 -4.74 12.28 -18.54
N ARG A 296 -5.01 13.40 -19.19
CA ARG A 296 -3.98 14.36 -19.59
C ARG A 296 -3.29 15.02 -18.40
N LYS A 297 -4.04 15.38 -17.35
CA LYS A 297 -3.47 15.90 -16.11
C LYS A 297 -2.53 14.88 -15.45
N GLU A 298 -2.94 13.64 -15.36
CA GLU A 298 -2.11 12.58 -14.76
C GLU A 298 -0.88 12.28 -15.62
N GLU A 299 -0.99 12.32 -16.96
CA GLU A 299 0.17 12.17 -17.86
C GLU A 299 1.17 13.34 -17.67
N ILE A 300 0.68 14.57 -17.58
CA ILE A 300 1.53 15.74 -17.28
C ILE A 300 2.24 15.57 -15.94
N LYS A 301 1.53 15.19 -14.89
CA LYS A 301 2.10 14.95 -13.56
C LYS A 301 3.19 13.87 -13.59
N SER A 302 2.92 12.75 -14.25
CA SER A 302 3.89 11.67 -14.41
C SER A 302 5.15 12.14 -15.14
N LYS A 303 4.97 12.84 -16.27
CA LYS A 303 6.10 13.36 -17.08
C LYS A 303 6.89 14.44 -16.35
N VAL A 304 6.21 15.31 -15.60
CA VAL A 304 6.86 16.30 -14.75
C VAL A 304 7.73 15.62 -13.69
N ALA A 305 7.19 14.63 -12.99
CA ALA A 305 7.93 13.89 -11.96
C ALA A 305 9.16 13.18 -12.57
N GLU A 306 8.99 12.47 -13.69
CA GLU A 306 10.10 11.82 -14.42
C GLU A 306 11.17 12.82 -14.84
N THR A 307 10.75 13.96 -15.41
CA THR A 307 11.69 14.98 -15.93
C THR A 307 12.48 15.62 -14.79
N VAL A 308 11.81 16.02 -13.71
CA VAL A 308 12.49 16.66 -12.56
C VAL A 308 13.46 15.70 -11.87
N VAL A 309 13.05 14.43 -11.68
CA VAL A 309 13.93 13.40 -11.10
C VAL A 309 15.13 13.12 -12.02
N GLY A 310 14.90 13.09 -13.33
CA GLY A 310 15.96 12.86 -14.33
C GLY A 310 16.97 13.99 -14.45
N MET A 311 16.65 15.22 -14.00
CA MET A 311 17.60 16.34 -13.96
C MET A 311 18.64 16.23 -12.84
N VAL A 312 18.41 15.35 -11.88
CA VAL A 312 19.30 15.20 -10.71
C VAL A 312 20.17 13.95 -10.90
N GLU A 313 21.47 14.14 -10.80
CA GLU A 313 22.42 13.04 -10.77
C GLU A 313 22.16 12.10 -9.60
N ASP A 314 22.70 10.88 -9.67
CA ASP A 314 22.56 9.94 -8.56
C ASP A 314 23.37 10.42 -7.35
N PHE A 315 22.80 10.25 -6.20
CA PHE A 315 23.37 10.62 -4.91
C PHE A 315 23.26 9.46 -3.91
N PRO A 316 24.13 9.39 -2.90
CA PRO A 316 24.05 8.36 -1.88
C PRO A 316 22.75 8.46 -1.10
N LEU A 317 22.13 7.31 -0.83
CA LEU A 317 20.92 7.21 -0.04
C LEU A 317 21.20 6.75 1.40
N PRO A 318 20.41 7.17 2.39
CA PRO A 318 20.52 6.66 3.76
C PRO A 318 20.32 5.15 3.79
N LYS A 319 21.26 4.41 4.39
CA LYS A 319 21.33 2.94 4.30
C LYS A 319 20.15 2.26 5.00
N GLY A 320 19.75 2.73 6.19
CA GLY A 320 18.66 2.15 6.96
C GLY A 320 17.32 2.37 6.28
N ILE A 321 17.07 3.59 5.75
CA ILE A 321 15.86 3.89 4.99
C ILE A 321 15.83 3.06 3.70
N LEU A 322 16.96 2.92 3.01
CA LEU A 322 17.04 2.09 1.80
C LEU A 322 16.74 0.62 2.14
N ALA A 323 17.31 0.09 3.22
CA ALA A 323 17.08 -1.29 3.64
C ALA A 323 15.59 -1.53 4.01
N SER A 324 14.99 -0.65 4.82
CA SER A 324 13.59 -0.77 5.23
C SER A 324 12.63 -0.63 4.04
N THR A 325 12.90 0.29 3.11
CA THR A 325 12.10 0.47 1.89
C THR A 325 12.25 -0.73 0.97
N SER A 326 13.48 -1.27 0.81
CA SER A 326 13.72 -2.48 0.01
C SER A 326 12.97 -3.69 0.58
N GLN A 327 12.92 -3.84 1.90
CA GLN A 327 12.17 -4.92 2.53
C GLN A 327 10.65 -4.80 2.25
N ARG A 328 10.10 -3.60 2.25
CA ARG A 328 8.69 -3.37 1.90
C ARG A 328 8.40 -3.66 0.43
N GLU A 329 9.27 -3.20 -0.47
CA GLU A 329 9.12 -3.51 -1.90
C GLU A 329 9.22 -5.02 -2.16
N PHE A 330 10.11 -5.72 -1.44
CA PHE A 330 10.19 -7.17 -1.51
C PHE A 330 8.89 -7.84 -1.06
N SER A 331 8.27 -7.36 0.03
CA SER A 331 6.98 -7.87 0.49
C SER A 331 5.87 -7.62 -0.55
N ARG A 332 5.84 -6.44 -1.19
CA ARG A 332 4.89 -6.13 -2.27
C ARG A 332 5.07 -7.04 -3.50
N ILE A 333 6.33 -7.33 -3.87
CA ILE A 333 6.63 -8.27 -4.96
C ILE A 333 6.12 -9.67 -4.58
N ALA A 334 6.36 -10.12 -3.34
CA ALA A 334 5.87 -11.40 -2.86
C ALA A 334 4.34 -11.50 -2.88
N GLU A 335 3.62 -10.49 -2.36
CA GLU A 335 2.15 -10.43 -2.38
C GLU A 335 1.57 -10.47 -3.81
N ARG A 336 2.25 -9.85 -4.77
CA ARG A 336 1.85 -9.84 -6.17
C ARG A 336 2.04 -11.17 -6.86
N LEU A 337 3.16 -11.86 -6.58
CA LEU A 337 3.60 -13.06 -7.31
C LEU A 337 3.14 -14.36 -6.65
N VAL A 338 2.96 -14.38 -5.34
CA VAL A 338 2.61 -15.60 -4.59
C VAL A 338 1.11 -15.65 -4.36
N ARG A 339 0.42 -16.46 -5.15
CA ARG A 339 -1.05 -16.67 -5.04
C ARG A 339 -1.41 -18.11 -4.72
N SER A 340 -0.48 -19.04 -4.91
CA SER A 340 -0.64 -20.48 -4.68
C SER A 340 0.61 -21.08 -4.02
N GLU A 341 0.52 -22.32 -3.54
CA GLU A 341 1.68 -23.04 -2.99
C GLU A 341 2.77 -23.28 -4.05
N ALA A 342 2.39 -23.49 -5.31
CA ALA A 342 3.34 -23.64 -6.41
C ALA A 342 4.16 -22.37 -6.66
N ASP A 343 3.54 -21.18 -6.49
CA ASP A 343 4.22 -19.90 -6.65
C ASP A 343 5.27 -19.69 -5.55
N ILE A 344 5.07 -20.23 -4.35
CA ILE A 344 6.03 -20.11 -3.25
C ILE A 344 7.38 -20.72 -3.64
N GLU A 345 7.39 -21.90 -4.25
CA GLU A 345 8.63 -22.57 -4.65
C GLU A 345 9.33 -21.84 -5.81
N ALA A 346 8.56 -21.33 -6.77
CA ALA A 346 9.09 -20.48 -7.85
C ALA A 346 9.70 -19.18 -7.29
N PHE A 347 8.98 -18.52 -6.38
CA PHE A 347 9.45 -17.29 -5.73
C PHE A 347 10.72 -17.50 -4.92
N LYS A 348 10.81 -18.61 -4.16
CA LYS A 348 12.02 -18.97 -3.41
C LYS A 348 13.24 -19.18 -4.31
N LYS A 349 13.03 -19.81 -5.47
CA LYS A 349 14.11 -20.09 -6.45
C LYS A 349 14.71 -18.78 -7.00
N ASP A 350 13.87 -17.78 -7.24
CA ASP A 350 14.26 -16.49 -7.80
C ASP A 350 14.44 -15.38 -6.75
N LYS A 351 14.56 -15.76 -5.46
CA LYS A 351 14.61 -14.82 -4.32
C LYS A 351 15.64 -13.72 -4.49
N ASP A 352 16.86 -14.05 -4.88
CA ASP A 352 17.94 -13.06 -5.01
C ASP A 352 17.63 -12.04 -6.10
N LYS A 353 17.02 -12.46 -7.21
CA LYS A 353 16.54 -11.57 -8.27
C LYS A 353 15.47 -10.60 -7.73
N HIS A 354 14.52 -11.10 -6.96
CA HIS A 354 13.48 -10.26 -6.36
C HIS A 354 14.01 -9.29 -5.30
N VAL A 355 15.07 -9.69 -4.57
CA VAL A 355 15.77 -8.79 -3.63
C VAL A 355 16.44 -7.64 -4.38
N GLU A 356 17.14 -7.91 -5.50
CA GLU A 356 17.78 -6.86 -6.30
C GLU A 356 16.73 -5.97 -7.00
N GLU A 357 15.64 -6.54 -7.50
CA GLU A 357 14.50 -5.79 -8.03
C GLU A 357 13.91 -4.84 -6.99
N ALA A 358 13.64 -5.35 -5.80
CA ALA A 358 13.11 -4.56 -4.68
C ALA A 358 14.04 -3.42 -4.27
N LYS A 359 15.36 -3.67 -4.23
CA LYS A 359 16.36 -2.67 -3.91
C LYS A 359 16.45 -1.58 -5.00
N ALA A 360 16.36 -1.96 -6.26
CA ALA A 360 16.36 -1.02 -7.37
C ALA A 360 15.11 -0.12 -7.36
N GLU A 361 13.92 -0.69 -7.12
CA GLU A 361 12.67 0.06 -7.00
C GLU A 361 12.67 0.98 -5.77
N ALA A 362 13.16 0.50 -4.63
CA ALA A 362 13.34 1.31 -3.42
C ALA A 362 14.30 2.49 -3.68
N GLY A 363 15.38 2.27 -4.41
CA GLY A 363 16.32 3.34 -4.79
C GLY A 363 15.66 4.43 -5.65
N LYS A 364 14.88 4.03 -6.66
CA LYS A 364 14.12 4.96 -7.50
C LYS A 364 13.09 5.75 -6.70
N TYR A 365 12.32 5.07 -5.84
CA TYR A 365 11.34 5.69 -4.96
C TYR A 365 11.99 6.73 -4.04
N LEU A 366 13.07 6.37 -3.36
CA LEU A 366 13.77 7.25 -2.42
C LEU A 366 14.43 8.44 -3.13
N LYS A 367 15.02 8.24 -4.31
CA LYS A 367 15.56 9.34 -5.13
C LYS A 367 14.44 10.36 -5.41
N LYS A 368 13.31 9.89 -5.91
CA LYS A 368 12.12 10.74 -6.15
C LYS A 368 11.65 11.43 -4.87
N PHE A 369 11.52 10.67 -3.78
CA PHE A 369 11.08 11.19 -2.49
C PHE A 369 11.97 12.32 -1.98
N PHE A 370 13.29 12.14 -1.94
CA PHE A 370 14.20 13.17 -1.41
C PHE A 370 14.22 14.43 -2.28
N ILE A 371 14.16 14.27 -3.61
CA ILE A 371 14.09 15.43 -4.53
C ILE A 371 12.80 16.22 -4.26
N LEU A 372 11.64 15.56 -4.24
CA LEU A 372 10.36 16.21 -4.01
C LEU A 372 10.26 16.79 -2.59
N ARG A 373 10.77 16.10 -1.58
CA ARG A 373 10.82 16.59 -0.20
C ARG A 373 11.65 17.87 -0.08
N LYS A 374 12.79 17.96 -0.76
CA LYS A 374 13.62 19.18 -0.78
C LYS A 374 12.89 20.35 -1.46
N ILE A 375 12.15 20.09 -2.55
CA ILE A 375 11.29 21.07 -3.20
C ILE A 375 10.17 21.51 -2.24
N ALA A 376 9.50 20.58 -1.56
CA ALA A 376 8.46 20.87 -0.58
C ALA A 376 8.96 21.84 0.50
N ARG A 377 10.14 21.59 1.06
CA ARG A 377 10.75 22.49 2.04
C ARG A 377 11.04 23.88 1.48
N THR A 378 11.54 23.96 0.25
CA THR A 378 11.84 25.25 -0.41
C THR A 378 10.58 26.06 -0.67
N GLU A 379 9.50 25.40 -1.10
CA GLU A 379 8.22 26.04 -1.40
C GLU A 379 7.25 26.08 -0.20
N LYS A 380 7.71 25.59 0.98
CA LYS A 380 6.92 25.53 2.22
C LYS A 380 5.59 24.75 2.06
N ILE A 381 5.63 23.69 1.27
CA ILE A 381 4.50 22.79 1.09
C ILE A 381 4.49 21.80 2.27
N THR A 382 3.40 21.78 3.02
CA THR A 382 3.19 20.89 4.18
C THR A 382 1.98 20.00 3.98
N VAL A 383 1.92 18.93 4.76
CA VAL A 383 0.77 18.03 4.81
C VAL A 383 0.00 18.32 6.09
N GLU A 384 -1.29 18.58 5.95
CA GLU A 384 -2.19 18.82 7.07
C GLU A 384 -2.78 17.50 7.58
N ASP A 385 -3.06 17.43 8.89
CA ASP A 385 -3.67 16.23 9.50
C ASP A 385 -5.00 15.85 8.85
N THR A 386 -5.77 16.84 8.39
CA THR A 386 -7.04 16.64 7.68
C THR A 386 -6.88 15.93 6.33
N GLU A 387 -5.73 16.09 5.65
CA GLU A 387 -5.42 15.40 4.40
C GLU A 387 -5.11 13.93 4.68
N VAL A 388 -4.34 13.66 5.75
CA VAL A 388 -4.07 12.29 6.22
C VAL A 388 -5.36 11.58 6.62
N ASP A 389 -6.23 12.25 7.39
CA ASP A 389 -7.53 11.72 7.79
C ASP A 389 -8.44 11.41 6.60
N THR A 390 -8.39 12.24 5.58
CA THR A 390 -9.15 12.03 4.34
C THR A 390 -8.63 10.81 3.59
N GLN A 391 -7.31 10.64 3.51
CA GLN A 391 -6.71 9.47 2.86
C GLN A 391 -7.04 8.18 3.61
N ILE A 392 -7.02 8.19 4.95
CA ILE A 392 -7.41 7.04 5.77
C ILE A 392 -8.89 6.68 5.54
N ARG A 393 -9.79 7.65 5.44
CA ARG A 393 -11.20 7.41 5.11
C ARG A 393 -11.37 6.78 3.73
N ASN A 394 -10.64 7.27 2.74
CA ASN A 394 -10.67 6.69 1.38
C ASN A 394 -10.16 5.24 1.38
N MET A 395 -9.06 4.95 2.10
CA MET A 395 -8.56 3.59 2.27
C MET A 395 -9.57 2.68 2.97
N SER A 396 -10.22 3.19 4.02
CA SER A 396 -11.27 2.48 4.77
C SER A 396 -12.44 2.10 3.85
N ALA A 397 -12.91 3.03 3.03
CA ALA A 397 -13.98 2.80 2.07
C ALA A 397 -13.59 1.79 0.99
N TYR A 398 -12.36 1.89 0.47
CA TYR A 398 -11.85 0.99 -0.57
C TYR A 398 -11.64 -0.44 -0.07
N LEU A 399 -11.05 -0.59 1.13
CA LEU A 399 -10.77 -1.90 1.73
C LEU A 399 -11.98 -2.55 2.40
N GLY A 400 -13.07 -1.80 2.63
CA GLY A 400 -14.24 -2.27 3.35
C GLY A 400 -14.00 -2.47 4.87
N TYR A 401 -12.92 -1.92 5.42
CA TYR A 401 -12.61 -1.96 6.85
C TYR A 401 -13.13 -0.71 7.57
N LYS A 402 -13.30 -0.80 8.89
CA LYS A 402 -13.63 0.39 9.69
C LYS A 402 -12.40 1.29 9.81
N GLU A 403 -12.59 2.60 9.80
CA GLU A 403 -11.50 3.58 9.93
C GLU A 403 -10.59 3.32 11.14
N LYS A 404 -11.17 2.91 12.27
CA LYS A 404 -10.42 2.54 13.49
C LYS A 404 -9.42 1.40 13.24
N ASP A 405 -9.82 0.40 12.46
CA ASP A 405 -8.98 -0.77 12.19
C ASP A 405 -7.86 -0.41 11.23
N VAL A 406 -8.15 0.44 10.21
CA VAL A 406 -7.12 0.98 9.31
C VAL A 406 -6.11 1.81 10.09
N ARG A 407 -6.55 2.70 11.00
CA ARG A 407 -5.65 3.49 11.86
C ARG A 407 -4.75 2.60 12.71
N LYS A 408 -5.29 1.52 13.27
CA LYS A 408 -4.51 0.56 14.04
C LYS A 408 -3.46 -0.13 13.18
N MET A 409 -3.84 -0.62 11.99
CA MET A 409 -2.89 -1.23 11.05
C MET A 409 -1.75 -0.28 10.67
N LEU A 410 -2.07 0.99 10.40
CA LEU A 410 -1.07 2.02 10.08
C LEU A 410 -0.15 2.33 11.26
N SER A 411 -0.69 2.34 12.48
CA SER A 411 0.11 2.53 13.71
C SER A 411 1.08 1.38 13.94
N ASP A 412 0.60 0.15 13.78
CA ASP A 412 1.38 -1.06 14.04
C ASP A 412 2.53 -1.25 13.01
N ASN A 413 2.32 -0.79 11.76
CA ASN A 413 3.26 -0.96 10.65
C ASN A 413 4.04 0.32 10.28
N GLY A 414 3.88 1.41 11.02
CA GLY A 414 4.52 2.70 10.69
C GLY A 414 3.99 3.39 9.43
N GLY A 415 2.83 2.98 8.91
CA GLY A 415 2.26 3.42 7.64
C GLY A 415 1.81 4.89 7.59
N TYR A 416 1.68 5.57 8.73
CA TYR A 416 1.35 7.00 8.75
C TYR A 416 2.40 7.84 8.02
N GLY A 417 3.68 7.55 8.23
CA GLY A 417 4.78 8.25 7.55
C GLY A 417 4.74 8.07 6.03
N GLU A 418 4.32 6.90 5.55
CA GLU A 418 4.15 6.65 4.12
C GLU A 418 3.01 7.47 3.53
N ILE A 419 1.86 7.48 4.19
CA ILE A 419 0.71 8.30 3.75
C ILE A 419 1.11 9.77 3.67
N GLN A 420 1.79 10.29 4.68
CA GLN A 420 2.29 11.67 4.68
C GLN A 420 3.27 11.92 3.54
N ALA A 421 4.19 10.98 3.29
CA ALA A 421 5.16 11.09 2.19
C ALA A 421 4.45 11.09 0.82
N ASP A 422 3.49 10.21 0.62
CA ASP A 422 2.74 10.13 -0.64
C ASP A 422 1.89 11.38 -0.90
N ILE A 423 1.20 11.89 0.14
CA ILE A 423 0.46 13.17 0.04
C ILE A 423 1.42 14.31 -0.29
N LEU A 424 2.56 14.40 0.41
CA LEU A 424 3.55 15.44 0.17
C LEU A 424 4.07 15.40 -1.27
N MET A 425 4.47 14.22 -1.74
CA MET A 425 4.94 14.03 -3.12
C MET A 425 3.86 14.42 -4.14
N GLY A 426 2.61 14.03 -3.91
CA GLY A 426 1.49 14.42 -4.75
C GLY A 426 1.31 15.93 -4.83
N LYS A 427 1.29 16.63 -3.69
CA LYS A 427 1.18 18.10 -3.63
C LYS A 427 2.32 18.82 -4.36
N VAL A 428 3.53 18.33 -4.21
CA VAL A 428 4.71 18.90 -4.91
C VAL A 428 4.61 18.69 -6.41
N ILE A 429 4.21 17.49 -6.85
CA ILE A 429 4.01 17.21 -8.27
C ILE A 429 2.91 18.11 -8.85
N ASP A 430 1.80 18.29 -8.13
CA ASP A 430 0.70 19.18 -8.53
C ASP A 430 1.18 20.63 -8.65
N PHE A 431 1.97 21.08 -7.68
CA PHE A 431 2.57 22.41 -7.70
C PHE A 431 3.46 22.61 -8.95
N ILE A 432 4.36 21.66 -9.23
CA ILE A 432 5.25 21.77 -10.40
C ILE A 432 4.44 21.66 -11.69
N ALA A 433 3.48 20.73 -11.77
CA ALA A 433 2.64 20.52 -12.94
C ALA A 433 1.79 21.76 -13.28
N SER A 434 1.32 22.51 -12.27
CA SER A 434 0.58 23.75 -12.46
C SER A 434 1.39 24.85 -13.16
N GLN A 435 2.73 24.77 -13.10
CA GLN A 435 3.66 25.73 -13.70
C GLN A 435 4.36 25.15 -14.93
N ALA A 436 4.15 23.90 -15.25
CA ALA A 436 4.78 23.23 -16.38
C ALA A 436 4.29 23.77 -17.72
N LYS A 437 5.16 23.74 -18.73
CA LYS A 437 4.84 24.04 -20.12
C LYS A 437 4.72 22.72 -20.87
N ALA A 438 3.47 22.28 -21.10
CA ALA A 438 3.14 21.04 -21.81
C ALA A 438 2.90 21.29 -23.31
#